data_025a777d89b26963f7897f9540d2f713
#
_entry.id   025a777d89b26963f7897f9540d2f713
#
_cell.length_a   1.000
_cell.length_b   1.000
_cell.length_c   1.000
_cell.angle_alpha   90.00
_cell.angle_beta   90.00
_cell.angle_gamma   90.00
#
_symmetry.space_group_name_H-M   'P 1'
#
loop_
_entity.id
_entity.type
_entity.pdbx_description
1 polymer ?
#
loop_
_entity_poly.entity_id
_entity_poly.type
_entity_poly.pdbx_seq_one_letter_code
_entity_poly.pdbx_strand_id
1 'polypeptide(L)'
;MKSEWMITLLTAGGILILCGAMIIWDKIRQRKWFLRHLKQRWGTIPDREYTQEELESISHYARRHEGEPFMIDDITWNDLQMDEIFIRINNTLSSCGEDVLYQILRQPQMDRNVLDERERLIAYFQTHEEEPVSYTHLRAHETRHD
;
A
#
# COMPACT_ATOMS: atom_id res chain seq x y z
N MET A 1 55.18 -4.29 -12.63
CA MET A 1 54.48 -3.77 -11.42
C MET A 1 53.41 -2.71 -11.73
N LYS A 2 53.70 -1.61 -12.46
CA LYS A 2 52.67 -0.56 -12.74
C LYS A 2 51.50 -1.04 -13.63
N SER A 3 51.74 -1.93 -14.59
CA SER A 3 50.69 -2.44 -15.51
C SER A 3 49.68 -3.41 -14.83
N GLU A 4 50.13 -4.16 -13.85
CA GLU A 4 49.29 -5.13 -13.15
C GLU A 4 48.25 -4.43 -12.25
N TRP A 5 48.66 -3.35 -11.56
CA TRP A 5 47.75 -2.53 -10.77
C TRP A 5 46.68 -1.81 -11.61
N MET A 6 47.06 -1.38 -12.81
CA MET A 6 46.10 -0.78 -13.74
C MET A 6 45.05 -1.80 -14.22
N ILE A 7 45.48 -3.01 -14.52
CA ILE A 7 44.54 -4.07 -14.94
C ILE A 7 43.59 -4.45 -13.79
N THR A 8 44.10 -4.59 -12.56
CA THR A 8 43.27 -4.90 -11.40
C THR A 8 42.26 -3.76 -11.07
N LEU A 9 42.69 -2.51 -11.21
CA LEU A 9 41.76 -1.36 -11.05
C LEU A 9 40.68 -1.31 -12.13
N LEU A 10 40.99 -1.60 -13.38
CA LEU A 10 40.05 -1.63 -14.49
C LEU A 10 39.05 -2.79 -14.34
N THR A 11 39.52 -3.97 -13.90
CA THR A 11 38.64 -5.12 -13.65
C THR A 11 37.70 -4.86 -12.45
N ALA A 12 38.21 -4.29 -11.36
CA ALA A 12 37.40 -3.92 -10.20
C ALA A 12 36.37 -2.86 -10.55
N GLY A 13 36.74 -1.84 -11.33
CA GLY A 13 35.81 -0.81 -11.83
C GLY A 13 34.74 -1.40 -12.73
N GLY A 14 35.09 -2.32 -13.62
CA GLY A 14 34.15 -3.04 -14.47
C GLY A 14 33.15 -3.86 -13.68
N ILE A 15 33.60 -4.58 -12.65
CA ILE A 15 32.71 -5.35 -11.76
C ILE A 15 31.74 -4.44 -11.00
N LEU A 16 32.21 -3.30 -10.47
CA LEU A 16 31.35 -2.34 -9.76
C LEU A 16 30.26 -1.75 -10.68
N ILE A 17 30.59 -1.43 -11.91
CA ILE A 17 29.61 -0.92 -12.91
C ILE A 17 28.59 -2.00 -13.23
N LEU A 18 29.01 -3.26 -13.43
CA LEU A 18 28.10 -4.38 -13.68
C LEU A 18 27.18 -4.64 -12.49
N CYS A 19 27.69 -4.64 -11.27
CA CYS A 19 26.87 -4.77 -10.07
C CYS A 19 25.87 -3.61 -9.93
N GLY A 20 26.28 -2.38 -10.18
CA GLY A 20 25.38 -1.21 -10.17
C GLY A 20 24.28 -1.32 -11.22
N ALA A 21 24.62 -1.72 -12.44
CA ALA A 21 23.65 -1.92 -13.52
C ALA A 21 22.66 -3.05 -13.18
N MET A 22 23.13 -4.13 -12.55
CA MET A 22 22.28 -5.26 -12.13
C MET A 22 21.29 -4.86 -11.05
N ILE A 23 21.71 -4.06 -10.06
CA ILE A 23 20.84 -3.52 -9.00
C ILE A 23 19.76 -2.60 -9.59
N ILE A 24 20.14 -1.72 -10.51
CA ILE A 24 19.18 -0.81 -11.17
C ILE A 24 18.18 -1.60 -12.00
N TRP A 25 18.65 -2.58 -12.76
CA TRP A 25 17.78 -3.44 -13.57
C TRP A 25 16.79 -4.21 -12.69
N ASP A 26 17.25 -4.78 -11.58
CA ASP A 26 16.39 -5.52 -10.65
C ASP A 26 15.29 -4.61 -10.06
N LYS A 27 15.63 -3.39 -9.64
CA LYS A 27 14.65 -2.40 -9.18
C LYS A 27 13.59 -2.04 -10.25
N ILE A 28 14.03 -1.85 -11.51
CA ILE A 28 13.11 -1.55 -12.61
C ILE A 28 12.20 -2.75 -12.88
N ARG A 29 12.74 -3.96 -12.85
CA ARG A 29 12.00 -5.21 -13.06
C ARG A 29 10.98 -5.45 -11.95
N GLN A 30 11.36 -5.27 -10.68
CA GLN A 30 10.47 -5.38 -9.52
C GLN A 30 9.32 -4.38 -9.61
N ARG A 31 9.61 -3.11 -9.96
CA ARG A 31 8.57 -2.08 -10.15
C ARG A 31 7.59 -2.47 -11.26
N LYS A 32 8.08 -2.93 -12.41
CA LYS A 32 7.21 -3.37 -13.53
C LYS A 32 6.37 -4.59 -13.16
N TRP A 33 6.93 -5.52 -12.41
CA TRP A 33 6.19 -6.69 -11.92
C TRP A 33 5.09 -6.29 -10.95
N PHE A 34 5.42 -5.42 -10.00
CA PHE A 34 4.48 -4.91 -9.00
C PHE A 34 3.30 -4.17 -9.65
N LEU A 35 3.57 -3.26 -10.60
CA LEU A 35 2.53 -2.55 -11.34
C LEU A 35 1.62 -3.51 -12.13
N ARG A 36 2.18 -4.53 -12.76
CA ARG A 36 1.38 -5.53 -13.46
C ARG A 36 0.49 -6.32 -12.52
N HIS A 37 1.02 -6.68 -11.36
CA HIS A 37 0.27 -7.41 -10.34
C HIS A 37 -0.89 -6.56 -9.79
N LEU A 38 -0.66 -5.27 -9.54
CA LEU A 38 -1.72 -4.34 -9.14
C LEU A 38 -2.82 -4.24 -10.20
N LYS A 39 -2.46 -4.07 -11.47
CA LYS A 39 -3.44 -4.00 -12.57
C LYS A 39 -4.29 -5.28 -12.70
N GLN A 40 -3.69 -6.45 -12.50
CA GLN A 40 -4.40 -7.72 -12.55
C GLN A 40 -5.38 -7.91 -11.40
N ARG A 41 -5.09 -7.34 -10.23
CA ARG A 41 -5.95 -7.44 -9.04
C ARG A 41 -7.04 -6.36 -9.01
N TRP A 42 -6.95 -5.35 -9.85
CA TRP A 42 -7.94 -4.28 -9.89
C TRP A 42 -9.32 -4.82 -10.25
N GLY A 43 -10.31 -4.56 -9.37
CA GLY A 43 -11.68 -5.01 -9.59
C GLY A 43 -11.92 -6.51 -9.37
N THR A 44 -10.92 -7.27 -8.91
CA THR A 44 -11.09 -8.67 -8.53
C THR A 44 -11.39 -8.80 -7.04
N ILE A 45 -12.11 -9.85 -6.67
CA ILE A 45 -12.32 -10.21 -5.27
C ILE A 45 -11.01 -10.75 -4.71
N PRO A 46 -10.53 -10.28 -3.54
CA PRO A 46 -9.33 -10.81 -2.92
C PRO A 46 -9.48 -12.29 -2.55
N ASP A 47 -8.44 -13.07 -2.79
CA ASP A 47 -8.36 -14.50 -2.40
C ASP A 47 -7.75 -14.69 -1.00
N ARG A 48 -7.53 -13.59 -0.24
CA ARG A 48 -6.91 -13.66 1.07
C ARG A 48 -7.92 -14.11 2.12
N GLU A 49 -7.56 -15.17 2.83
CA GLU A 49 -8.26 -15.60 4.03
C GLU A 49 -7.67 -14.86 5.25
N TYR A 50 -8.53 -14.48 6.18
CA TYR A 50 -8.16 -13.81 7.42
C TYR A 50 -8.43 -14.72 8.59
N THR A 51 -7.48 -14.80 9.50
CA THR A 51 -7.70 -15.42 10.80
C THR A 51 -8.42 -14.45 11.74
N GLN A 52 -9.08 -14.97 12.77
CA GLN A 52 -9.74 -14.14 13.78
C GLN A 52 -8.74 -13.20 14.48
N GLU A 53 -7.53 -13.66 14.74
CA GLU A 53 -6.45 -12.85 15.35
C GLU A 53 -6.02 -11.68 14.46
N GLU A 54 -5.96 -11.88 13.14
CA GLU A 54 -5.64 -10.79 12.20
C GLU A 54 -6.74 -9.73 12.16
N LEU A 55 -8.02 -10.13 12.13
CA LEU A 55 -9.16 -9.20 12.17
C LEU A 55 -9.19 -8.42 13.50
N GLU A 56 -8.94 -9.08 14.62
CA GLU A 56 -8.82 -8.41 15.91
C GLU A 56 -7.68 -7.39 15.93
N SER A 57 -6.52 -7.74 15.39
CA SER A 57 -5.38 -6.81 15.28
C SER A 57 -5.73 -5.56 14.47
N ILE A 58 -6.38 -5.73 13.32
CA ILE A 58 -6.85 -4.62 12.47
C ILE A 58 -7.88 -3.76 13.22
N SER A 59 -8.82 -4.39 13.92
CA SER A 59 -9.85 -3.69 14.70
C SER A 59 -9.27 -2.83 15.82
N HIS A 60 -8.12 -3.21 16.38
CA HIS A 60 -7.45 -2.46 17.44
C HIS A 60 -7.02 -1.05 16.99
N TYR A 61 -6.65 -0.87 15.73
CA TYR A 61 -6.33 0.46 15.20
C TYR A 61 -7.56 1.37 15.21
N ALA A 62 -8.69 0.87 14.73
CA ALA A 62 -9.94 1.63 14.72
C ALA A 62 -10.40 1.98 16.15
N ARG A 63 -10.27 1.09 17.12
CA ARG A 63 -10.62 1.32 18.52
C ARG A 63 -9.80 2.40 19.20
N ARG A 64 -8.55 2.66 18.78
CA ARG A 64 -7.75 3.76 19.32
C ARG A 64 -8.30 5.15 18.95
N HIS A 65 -9.15 5.20 17.95
CA HIS A 65 -9.82 6.42 17.47
C HIS A 65 -11.28 6.48 17.93
N GLU A 66 -11.67 5.66 18.91
CA GLU A 66 -12.97 5.75 19.59
C GLU A 66 -13.07 7.12 20.30
N GLY A 67 -14.05 7.92 19.88
CA GLY A 67 -14.25 9.29 20.37
C GLY A 67 -14.60 10.28 19.28
N GLU A 68 -14.49 9.86 18.04
CA GLU A 68 -14.96 10.62 16.88
C GLU A 68 -16.51 10.63 16.84
N PRO A 69 -17.13 11.71 16.35
CA PRO A 69 -18.56 12.00 16.55
C PRO A 69 -19.53 11.01 15.92
N PHE A 70 -19.08 10.14 15.03
CA PHE A 70 -19.91 9.09 14.44
C PHE A 70 -19.09 7.85 14.09
N MET A 71 -19.27 6.80 14.85
CA MET A 71 -18.62 5.51 14.64
C MET A 71 -19.65 4.38 14.75
N ILE A 72 -19.58 3.42 13.83
CA ILE A 72 -20.42 2.21 13.88
C ILE A 72 -19.97 1.37 15.07
N ASP A 73 -20.89 1.09 16.00
CA ASP A 73 -20.64 0.24 17.17
C ASP A 73 -20.47 -1.22 16.78
N ASP A 74 -19.96 -2.03 17.72
CA ASP A 74 -19.69 -3.44 17.48
C ASP A 74 -20.95 -4.26 17.22
N ILE A 75 -22.09 -3.89 17.79
CA ILE A 75 -23.36 -4.58 17.60
C ILE A 75 -23.81 -4.38 16.14
N THR A 76 -23.88 -3.12 15.70
CA THR A 76 -24.23 -2.77 14.33
C THR A 76 -23.26 -3.36 13.31
N TRP A 77 -21.96 -3.36 13.62
CA TRP A 77 -20.91 -3.95 12.79
C TRP A 77 -21.16 -5.45 12.56
N ASN A 78 -21.45 -6.19 13.63
CA ASN A 78 -21.72 -7.61 13.57
C ASN A 78 -23.06 -7.91 12.86
N ASP A 79 -24.10 -7.15 13.14
CA ASP A 79 -25.43 -7.32 12.51
C ASP A 79 -25.36 -7.12 10.98
N LEU A 80 -24.51 -6.20 10.52
CA LEU A 80 -24.27 -5.94 9.10
C LEU A 80 -23.22 -6.88 8.47
N GLN A 81 -22.62 -7.79 9.24
CA GLN A 81 -21.53 -8.68 8.78
C GLN A 81 -20.38 -7.91 8.11
N MET A 82 -20.00 -6.80 8.72
CA MET A 82 -19.03 -5.88 8.12
C MET A 82 -17.62 -6.47 7.96
N ASP A 83 -17.23 -7.46 8.77
CA ASP A 83 -15.97 -8.18 8.59
C ASP A 83 -15.95 -8.96 7.26
N GLU A 84 -17.06 -9.57 6.86
CA GLU A 84 -17.16 -10.24 5.56
C GLU A 84 -17.08 -9.23 4.40
N ILE A 85 -17.71 -8.07 4.55
CA ILE A 85 -17.63 -6.98 3.59
C ILE A 85 -16.19 -6.48 3.48
N PHE A 86 -15.54 -6.23 4.63
CA PHE A 86 -14.13 -5.82 4.67
C PHE A 86 -13.22 -6.80 3.93
N ILE A 87 -13.30 -8.10 4.26
CA ILE A 87 -12.52 -9.14 3.60
C ILE A 87 -12.73 -9.12 2.08
N ARG A 88 -13.98 -8.94 1.65
CA ARG A 88 -14.35 -8.99 0.23
C ARG A 88 -13.85 -7.80 -0.58
N ILE A 89 -13.66 -6.64 0.03
CA ILE A 89 -13.22 -5.42 -0.66
C ILE A 89 -11.75 -5.07 -0.39
N ASN A 90 -11.10 -5.75 0.57
CA ASN A 90 -9.73 -5.43 0.96
C ASN A 90 -8.70 -5.89 -0.06
N ASN A 91 -8.40 -5.02 -1.01
CA ASN A 91 -7.30 -5.17 -1.97
C ASN A 91 -6.02 -4.42 -1.56
N THR A 92 -5.92 -3.99 -0.30
CA THR A 92 -4.73 -3.31 0.20
C THR A 92 -3.53 -4.27 0.25
N LEU A 93 -2.31 -3.72 0.13
CA LEU A 93 -1.07 -4.49 0.14
C LEU A 93 -0.24 -4.28 1.40
N SER A 94 -0.68 -3.43 2.30
CA SER A 94 0.03 -3.11 3.53
C SER A 94 -0.93 -3.15 4.73
N SER A 95 -0.40 -3.54 5.89
CA SER A 95 -1.16 -3.53 7.14
C SER A 95 -1.73 -2.15 7.47
N CYS A 96 -0.97 -1.08 7.23
CA CYS A 96 -1.47 0.28 7.41
C CYS A 96 -2.65 0.58 6.48
N GLY A 97 -2.65 0.08 5.23
CA GLY A 97 -3.77 0.22 4.31
C GLY A 97 -5.00 -0.54 4.79
N GLU A 98 -4.83 -1.72 5.38
CA GLU A 98 -5.90 -2.51 5.99
C GLU A 98 -6.54 -1.77 7.17
N ASP A 99 -5.71 -1.25 8.07
CA ASP A 99 -6.15 -0.47 9.23
C ASP A 99 -6.98 0.76 8.81
N VAL A 100 -6.49 1.51 7.82
CA VAL A 100 -7.18 2.70 7.30
C VAL A 100 -8.48 2.33 6.61
N LEU A 101 -8.50 1.26 5.80
CA LEU A 101 -9.73 0.79 5.15
C LEU A 101 -10.78 0.37 6.18
N TYR A 102 -10.38 -0.39 7.20
CA TYR A 102 -11.26 -0.80 8.28
C TYR A 102 -11.82 0.40 9.04
N GLN A 103 -10.98 1.40 9.34
CA GLN A 103 -11.42 2.64 9.98
C GLN A 103 -12.41 3.42 9.10
N ILE A 104 -12.18 3.53 7.79
CA ILE A 104 -13.11 4.19 6.86
C ILE A 104 -14.48 3.52 6.87
N LEU A 105 -14.53 2.20 6.97
CA LEU A 105 -15.79 1.46 7.07
C LEU A 105 -16.47 1.65 8.43
N ARG A 106 -15.69 1.73 9.50
CA ARG A 106 -16.21 2.01 10.87
C ARG A 106 -16.74 3.43 11.00
N GLN A 107 -16.17 4.37 10.26
CA GLN A 107 -16.49 5.79 10.37
C GLN A 107 -17.00 6.36 9.04
N PRO A 108 -18.30 6.16 8.72
CA PRO A 108 -18.91 6.73 7.53
C PRO A 108 -18.79 8.25 7.52
N GLN A 109 -18.26 8.78 6.42
CA GLN A 109 -18.07 10.21 6.27
C GLN A 109 -19.39 10.89 5.85
N MET A 110 -19.80 11.91 6.61
CA MET A 110 -21.01 12.69 6.34
C MET A 110 -20.73 14.06 5.70
N ASP A 111 -19.46 14.52 5.73
CA ASP A 111 -19.07 15.78 5.10
C ASP A 111 -18.91 15.59 3.59
N ARG A 112 -19.76 16.30 2.85
CA ARG A 112 -19.79 16.27 1.39
C ARG A 112 -18.44 16.71 0.76
N ASN A 113 -17.76 17.68 1.36
CA ASN A 113 -16.49 18.16 0.81
C ASN A 113 -15.41 17.07 0.86
N VAL A 114 -15.40 16.27 1.93
CA VAL A 114 -14.47 15.15 2.08
C VAL A 114 -14.82 14.02 1.10
N LEU A 115 -16.10 13.76 0.88
CA LEU A 115 -16.55 12.79 -0.12
C LEU A 115 -16.19 13.21 -1.55
N ASP A 116 -16.43 14.48 -1.90
CA ASP A 116 -16.09 15.04 -3.20
C ASP A 116 -14.56 15.00 -3.44
N GLU A 117 -13.73 15.21 -2.40
CA GLU A 117 -12.28 15.09 -2.50
C GLU A 117 -11.84 13.63 -2.71
N ARG A 118 -12.46 12.68 -2.00
CA ARG A 118 -12.20 11.25 -2.22
C ARG A 118 -12.57 10.83 -3.64
N GLU A 119 -13.69 11.30 -4.17
CA GLU A 119 -14.13 11.03 -5.53
C GLU A 119 -13.13 11.59 -6.57
N ARG A 120 -12.64 12.81 -6.35
CA ARG A 120 -11.58 13.40 -7.19
C ARG A 120 -10.30 12.58 -7.19
N LEU A 121 -9.86 12.11 -6.01
CA LEU A 121 -8.69 11.25 -5.89
C LEU A 121 -8.89 9.91 -6.62
N ILE A 122 -10.05 9.29 -6.49
CA ILE A 122 -10.39 8.05 -7.20
C ILE A 122 -10.34 8.28 -8.72
N ALA A 123 -11.00 9.33 -9.20
CA ALA A 123 -11.02 9.68 -10.62
C ALA A 123 -9.61 10.00 -11.16
N TYR A 124 -8.81 10.70 -10.36
CA TYR A 124 -7.41 10.97 -10.71
C TYR A 124 -6.60 9.68 -10.88
N PHE A 125 -6.65 8.76 -9.92
CA PHE A 125 -5.91 7.50 -10.00
C PHE A 125 -6.43 6.54 -11.07
N GLN A 126 -7.71 6.60 -11.43
CA GLN A 126 -8.25 5.85 -12.55
C GLN A 126 -7.66 6.29 -13.90
N THR A 127 -7.36 7.58 -14.03
CA THR A 127 -6.79 8.14 -15.27
C THR A 127 -5.25 8.10 -15.29
N HIS A 128 -4.61 8.03 -14.11
CA HIS A 128 -3.14 8.05 -13.95
C HIS A 128 -2.64 6.72 -13.35
N GLU A 129 -2.90 5.63 -14.00
CA GLU A 129 -2.61 4.27 -13.51
C GLU A 129 -1.14 4.00 -13.12
N GLU A 130 -0.20 4.81 -13.59
CA GLU A 130 1.24 4.66 -13.29
C GLU A 130 1.69 5.45 -12.05
N GLU A 131 0.91 6.40 -11.56
CA GLU A 131 1.28 7.28 -10.45
C GLU A 131 0.99 6.75 -9.04
N PRO A 132 0.02 5.85 -8.77
CA PRO A 132 -0.27 5.36 -7.43
C PRO A 132 0.95 4.82 -6.68
N VAL A 133 1.88 4.20 -7.41
CA VAL A 133 3.12 3.64 -6.83
C VAL A 133 4.10 4.73 -6.41
N SER A 134 4.14 5.85 -7.12
CA SER A 134 5.00 6.98 -6.77
C SER A 134 4.51 7.69 -5.51
N TYR A 135 3.19 7.86 -5.38
CA TYR A 135 2.55 8.53 -4.24
C TYR A 135 2.69 7.73 -2.94
N THR A 136 2.47 6.44 -2.98
CA THR A 136 2.65 5.57 -1.80
C THR A 136 4.09 5.51 -1.34
N HIS A 137 5.06 5.60 -2.26
CA HIS A 137 6.48 5.60 -1.92
C HIS A 137 6.93 6.91 -1.27
N LEU A 138 6.39 8.05 -1.70
CA LEU A 138 6.68 9.36 -1.11
C LEU A 138 6.13 9.47 0.32
N ARG A 139 4.91 9.02 0.56
CA ARG A 139 4.28 9.06 1.88
C ARG A 139 4.93 8.12 2.90
N ALA A 140 5.46 6.98 2.48
CA ALA A 140 6.24 6.08 3.34
C ALA A 140 7.58 6.69 3.78
N HIS A 141 8.11 7.67 3.06
CA HIS A 141 9.32 8.41 3.45
C HIS A 141 9.03 9.56 4.43
N GLU A 142 7.87 10.23 4.34
CA GLU A 142 7.49 11.32 5.24
C GLU A 142 7.20 10.83 6.67
N THR A 143 6.63 9.66 6.85
CA THR A 143 6.33 9.09 8.19
C THR A 143 7.56 8.56 8.94
N ARG A 144 8.75 8.65 8.36
CA ARG A 144 9.99 8.18 8.99
C ARG A 144 10.81 9.30 9.66
N HIS A 145 10.33 10.53 9.63
CA HIS A 145 11.05 11.71 10.13
C HIS A 145 10.41 12.41 11.36
N ASP A 146 9.39 11.77 11.98
CA ASP A 146 8.85 12.22 13.28
C ASP A 146 9.18 11.25 14.40
#